data_89d7b34a1e98ace470e97019b2de6141
#
_entry.id   89d7b34a1e98ace470e97019b2de6141
#
_cell.length_a   1.000
_cell.length_b   1.000
_cell.length_c   1.000
_cell.angle_alpha   90.00
_cell.angle_beta   90.00
_cell.angle_gamma   90.00
#
_symmetry.space_group_name_H-M   'P 1'
#
loop_
_entity.id
_entity.type
_entity.pdbx_description
1 polymer ?
#
loop_
_entity_poly.entity_id
_entity_poly.type
_entity_poly.pdbx_seq_one_letter_code
_entity_poly.pdbx_strand_id
1 'polypeptide(L)'
;MNVVLDPGHGGNDGGAQASYGGKTYLEKTLNLKIAQYCKEELSKYKRVNVYMTRNDDHYVALEDRVNYAKSVGASVFVSIHNNSTTSSSVHGATVYYPNSSLNANIGAQGGALANEVLKQLVALGLANDGTRIRNSESGDTYTDGSICDYYSVIRNSKKAGFPGIIIEHAYISNQSDATNYLGSETALKKLGIADAQGIVNYFGLKQEDYHLIFDASYYLNNNPDVKNNWGNTAEAALQHFIKYGMAEGRRGNEIFDVHFYKDNNIDLQNAF
;
A
#
# COMPACT_ATOMS: atom_id res chain seq x y z
N MET A 1 -4.07 -3.37 -12.84
CA MET A 1 -3.87 -1.95 -12.48
C MET A 1 -2.51 -1.76 -11.84
N ASN A 2 -1.94 -0.57 -11.92
CA ASN A 2 -0.61 -0.29 -11.37
C ASN A 2 -0.74 0.68 -10.19
N VAL A 3 -0.42 0.22 -8.99
CA VAL A 3 -0.35 1.03 -7.77
C VAL A 3 1.10 1.40 -7.54
N VAL A 4 1.38 2.69 -7.38
CA VAL A 4 2.71 3.17 -7.00
C VAL A 4 2.67 3.65 -5.55
N LEU A 5 3.42 2.98 -4.70
CA LEU A 5 3.67 3.37 -3.32
C LEU A 5 4.94 4.22 -3.26
N ASP A 6 4.85 5.35 -2.60
CA ASP A 6 5.94 6.30 -2.48
C ASP A 6 6.31 6.49 -1.01
N PRO A 7 7.27 5.72 -0.48
CA PRO A 7 7.78 5.99 0.86
C PRO A 7 8.45 7.36 0.89
N GLY A 8 7.84 8.34 1.56
CA GLY A 8 8.37 9.69 1.64
C GLY A 8 9.78 9.77 2.23
N HIS A 9 10.51 10.84 1.90
CA HIS A 9 11.90 11.06 2.34
C HIS A 9 12.89 10.00 1.85
N GLY A 10 14.05 9.84 2.48
CA GLY A 10 15.08 8.85 2.16
C GLY A 10 16.47 9.46 2.02
N GLY A 11 17.52 8.65 2.24
CA GLY A 11 18.92 9.09 2.17
C GLY A 11 19.20 10.25 3.13
N ASN A 12 19.63 11.38 2.60
CA ASN A 12 19.95 12.58 3.39
C ASN A 12 18.70 13.34 3.88
N ASP A 13 17.52 13.07 3.33
CA ASP A 13 16.26 13.61 3.81
C ASP A 13 15.66 12.66 4.85
N GLY A 14 15.80 13.00 6.11
CA GLY A 14 15.30 12.17 7.23
C GLY A 14 13.80 12.27 7.46
N GLY A 15 13.15 13.34 6.98
CA GLY A 15 11.81 13.71 7.42
C GLY A 15 11.77 14.14 8.89
N ALA A 16 10.61 14.03 9.51
CA ALA A 16 10.43 14.32 10.92
C ALA A 16 11.14 13.30 11.83
N GLN A 17 11.54 13.77 13.03
CA GLN A 17 12.18 12.93 14.04
C GLN A 17 11.73 13.31 15.44
N ALA A 18 11.51 12.31 16.30
CA ALA A 18 11.35 12.49 17.74
C ALA A 18 11.92 11.28 18.49
N SER A 19 12.12 11.42 19.81
CA SER A 19 12.60 10.34 20.67
C SER A 19 11.75 10.24 21.93
N TYR A 20 11.26 9.04 22.23
CA TYR A 20 10.47 8.75 23.41
C TYR A 20 10.93 7.43 24.05
N GLY A 21 11.11 7.43 25.35
CA GLY A 21 11.50 6.21 26.08
C GLY A 21 12.79 5.55 25.57
N GLY A 22 13.75 6.34 25.10
CA GLY A 22 15.03 5.83 24.57
C GLY A 22 14.94 5.30 23.12
N LYS A 23 13.78 5.34 22.48
CA LYS A 23 13.58 4.96 21.08
C LYS A 23 13.47 6.20 20.19
N THR A 24 14.19 6.20 19.07
CA THR A 24 14.10 7.23 18.02
C THR A 24 13.13 6.81 16.93
N TYR A 25 12.25 7.71 16.56
CA TYR A 25 11.28 7.60 15.46
C TYR A 25 11.76 8.49 14.33
N LEU A 26 12.19 7.88 13.23
CA LEU A 26 12.71 8.59 12.05
C LEU A 26 11.78 8.34 10.88
N GLU A 27 11.17 9.39 10.36
CA GLU A 27 10.07 9.31 9.40
C GLU A 27 10.43 8.49 8.16
N LYS A 28 11.58 8.75 7.52
CA LYS A 28 12.00 8.01 6.32
C LYS A 28 12.03 6.49 6.51
N THR A 29 12.39 6.02 7.71
CA THR A 29 12.49 4.59 8.04
C THR A 29 11.10 4.00 8.27
N LEU A 30 10.24 4.73 8.97
CA LEU A 30 8.86 4.33 9.24
C LEU A 30 8.06 4.25 7.94
N ASN A 31 8.16 5.27 7.08
CA ASN A 31 7.50 5.31 5.78
C ASN A 31 7.89 4.12 4.90
N LEU A 32 9.19 3.77 4.84
CA LEU A 32 9.65 2.62 4.06
C LEU A 32 9.04 1.31 4.56
N LYS A 33 9.01 1.11 5.87
CA LYS A 33 8.44 -0.10 6.49
C LYS A 33 6.95 -0.23 6.23
N ILE A 34 6.18 0.84 6.44
CA ILE A 34 4.74 0.86 6.19
C ILE A 34 4.47 0.54 4.71
N ALA A 35 5.20 1.16 3.78
CA ALA A 35 5.06 0.92 2.34
C ALA A 35 5.38 -0.54 1.95
N GLN A 36 6.40 -1.14 2.56
CA GLN A 36 6.75 -2.55 2.33
C GLN A 36 5.61 -3.48 2.77
N TYR A 37 5.00 -3.23 3.93
CA TYR A 37 3.84 -4.00 4.39
C TYR A 37 2.59 -3.78 3.54
N CYS A 38 2.35 -2.55 3.07
CA CYS A 38 1.28 -2.26 2.13
C CYS A 38 1.48 -3.02 0.82
N LYS A 39 2.70 -3.04 0.28
CA LYS A 39 3.05 -3.83 -0.91
C LYS A 39 2.84 -5.32 -0.70
N GLU A 40 3.31 -5.88 0.43
CA GLU A 40 3.12 -7.29 0.78
C GLU A 40 1.63 -7.66 0.77
N GLU A 41 0.78 -6.83 1.40
CA GLU A 41 -0.66 -7.08 1.46
C GLU A 41 -1.34 -6.97 0.10
N LEU A 42 -1.04 -5.92 -0.68
CA LEU A 42 -1.60 -5.73 -2.03
C LEU A 42 -1.18 -6.84 -3.01
N SER A 43 -0.02 -7.46 -2.80
CA SER A 43 0.47 -8.57 -3.65
C SER A 43 -0.41 -9.83 -3.59
N LYS A 44 -1.31 -9.93 -2.60
CA LYS A 44 -2.28 -11.01 -2.47
C LYS A 44 -3.47 -10.88 -3.41
N TYR A 45 -3.60 -9.75 -4.10
CA TYR A 45 -4.74 -9.45 -4.98
C TYR A 45 -4.35 -9.59 -6.45
N LYS A 46 -5.22 -10.24 -7.24
CA LYS A 46 -5.01 -10.36 -8.69
C LYS A 46 -5.14 -9.04 -9.41
N ARG A 47 -4.44 -8.94 -10.56
CA ARG A 47 -4.49 -7.82 -11.49
C ARG A 47 -3.99 -6.51 -10.87
N VAL A 48 -3.21 -6.59 -9.79
CA VAL A 48 -2.55 -5.45 -9.17
C VAL A 48 -1.04 -5.63 -9.29
N ASN A 49 -0.38 -4.70 -9.96
CA ASN A 49 1.07 -4.57 -9.94
C ASN A 49 1.42 -3.47 -8.95
N VAL A 50 2.28 -3.76 -7.98
CA VAL A 50 2.69 -2.81 -6.95
C VAL A 50 4.14 -2.41 -7.18
N TYR A 51 4.34 -1.13 -7.44
CA TYR A 51 5.64 -0.51 -7.63
C TYR A 51 5.97 0.36 -6.41
N MET A 52 7.25 0.56 -6.14
CA MET A 52 7.70 1.48 -5.08
C MET A 52 8.73 2.44 -5.66
N THR A 53 8.65 3.73 -5.27
CA THR A 53 9.62 4.75 -5.72
C THR A 53 11.01 4.52 -5.15
N ARG A 54 11.11 3.91 -3.96
CA ARG A 54 12.33 3.39 -3.35
C ARG A 54 12.07 2.13 -2.54
N ASN A 55 13.02 1.22 -2.50
CA ASN A 55 12.95 -0.04 -1.74
C ASN A 55 13.97 -0.10 -0.58
N ASP A 56 14.81 0.90 -0.48
CA ASP A 56 15.86 1.06 0.53
C ASP A 56 15.98 2.53 0.98
N ASP A 57 17.02 2.87 1.75
CA ASP A 57 17.25 4.21 2.26
C ASP A 57 18.06 5.08 1.31
N HIS A 58 17.54 5.37 0.11
CA HIS A 58 18.08 6.38 -0.78
C HIS A 58 17.11 7.54 -0.98
N TYR A 59 17.64 8.70 -1.37
CA TYR A 59 16.85 9.89 -1.70
C TYR A 59 16.32 9.80 -3.12
N VAL A 60 15.04 10.13 -3.29
CA VAL A 60 14.39 10.31 -4.61
C VAL A 60 13.79 11.70 -4.67
N ALA A 61 14.13 12.49 -5.68
CA ALA A 61 13.58 13.82 -5.84
C ALA A 61 12.06 13.77 -6.09
N LEU A 62 11.31 14.79 -5.64
CA LEU A 62 9.84 14.81 -5.71
C LEU A 62 9.31 14.62 -7.16
N GLU A 63 10.00 15.19 -8.12
CA GLU A 63 9.64 15.06 -9.54
C GLU A 63 9.89 13.65 -10.05
N ASP A 64 11.01 13.02 -9.68
CA ASP A 64 11.38 11.68 -10.10
C ASP A 64 10.43 10.62 -9.57
N ARG A 65 9.85 10.81 -8.37
CA ARG A 65 8.81 9.94 -7.80
C ARG A 65 7.61 9.83 -8.74
N VAL A 66 7.12 10.97 -9.23
CA VAL A 66 5.96 11.00 -10.13
C VAL A 66 6.32 10.62 -11.56
N ASN A 67 7.52 10.97 -12.05
CA ASN A 67 8.03 10.52 -13.34
C ASN A 67 8.15 8.99 -13.40
N TYR A 68 8.62 8.37 -12.31
CA TYR A 68 8.61 6.91 -12.19
C TYR A 68 7.18 6.35 -12.23
N ALA A 69 6.24 6.93 -11.49
CA ALA A 69 4.85 6.50 -11.52
C ALA A 69 4.23 6.61 -12.92
N LYS A 70 4.53 7.70 -13.63
CA LYS A 70 4.11 7.89 -15.02
C LYS A 70 4.72 6.82 -15.94
N SER A 71 6.00 6.50 -15.78
CA SER A 71 6.71 5.52 -16.63
C SER A 71 6.17 4.11 -16.53
N VAL A 72 5.63 3.72 -15.35
CA VAL A 72 5.01 2.42 -15.13
C VAL A 72 3.49 2.42 -15.39
N GLY A 73 2.93 3.53 -15.89
CA GLY A 73 1.50 3.65 -16.17
C GLY A 73 0.63 3.55 -14.92
N ALA A 74 0.95 4.33 -13.88
CA ALA A 74 0.24 4.31 -12.62
C ALA A 74 -1.26 4.56 -12.78
N SER A 75 -2.07 3.76 -12.12
CA SER A 75 -3.49 4.01 -11.92
C SER A 75 -3.74 4.92 -10.70
N VAL A 76 -2.80 4.88 -9.74
CA VAL A 76 -2.83 5.68 -8.52
C VAL A 76 -1.41 5.81 -7.96
N PHE A 77 -1.14 6.96 -7.32
CA PHE A 77 0.07 7.25 -6.59
C PHE A 77 -0.26 7.47 -5.11
N VAL A 78 0.39 6.73 -4.22
CA VAL A 78 0.13 6.76 -2.78
C VAL A 78 1.42 7.08 -2.05
N SER A 79 1.57 8.33 -1.61
CA SER A 79 2.72 8.77 -0.83
C SER A 79 2.48 8.53 0.66
N ILE A 80 3.44 7.87 1.31
CA ILE A 80 3.36 7.36 2.67
C ILE A 80 4.26 8.19 3.56
N HIS A 81 3.67 8.84 4.55
CA HIS A 81 4.28 9.78 5.47
C HIS A 81 3.80 9.59 6.92
N ASN A 82 4.46 10.24 7.84
CA ASN A 82 4.05 10.41 9.23
C ASN A 82 4.21 11.88 9.62
N ASN A 83 3.15 12.45 10.12
CA ASN A 83 3.03 13.89 10.35
C ASN A 83 3.91 14.38 11.51
N SER A 84 4.16 15.67 11.54
CA SER A 84 4.82 16.36 12.66
C SER A 84 4.39 17.81 12.73
N THR A 85 4.28 18.34 13.94
CA THR A 85 3.98 19.75 14.21
C THR A 85 4.70 20.20 15.47
N THR A 86 4.75 21.53 15.69
CA THR A 86 5.30 22.12 16.92
C THR A 86 4.42 21.86 18.14
N SER A 87 3.13 21.56 17.96
CA SER A 87 2.21 21.23 19.04
C SER A 87 2.17 19.72 19.28
N SER A 88 2.60 19.28 20.45
CA SER A 88 2.57 17.87 20.85
C SER A 88 1.16 17.33 21.17
N SER A 89 0.13 18.20 21.19
CA SER A 89 -1.26 17.80 21.42
C SER A 89 -1.99 17.37 20.14
N VAL A 90 -1.48 17.71 18.97
CA VAL A 90 -2.08 17.29 17.69
C VAL A 90 -1.75 15.83 17.44
N HIS A 91 -2.76 15.05 17.03
CA HIS A 91 -2.65 13.61 16.88
C HIS A 91 -3.66 13.07 15.84
N GLY A 92 -3.45 11.85 15.38
CA GLY A 92 -4.37 11.14 14.47
C GLY A 92 -3.86 11.06 13.03
N ALA A 93 -4.71 10.53 12.15
CA ALA A 93 -4.41 10.33 10.74
C ALA A 93 -5.08 11.38 9.86
N THR A 94 -4.34 11.89 8.87
CA THR A 94 -4.83 12.80 7.84
C THR A 94 -4.48 12.23 6.46
N VAL A 95 -5.37 12.37 5.48
CA VAL A 95 -5.03 12.03 4.09
C VAL A 95 -5.28 13.23 3.19
N TYR A 96 -4.21 13.70 2.52
CA TYR A 96 -4.29 14.77 1.54
C TYR A 96 -4.59 14.20 0.16
N TYR A 97 -5.45 14.90 -0.59
CA TYR A 97 -5.86 14.51 -1.95
C TYR A 97 -5.96 15.72 -2.88
N PRO A 98 -6.01 15.51 -4.21
CA PRO A 98 -6.05 16.60 -5.18
C PRO A 98 -7.31 17.45 -5.06
N ASN A 99 -7.18 18.76 -5.22
CA ASN A 99 -8.33 19.65 -5.38
C ASN A 99 -9.09 19.37 -6.68
N SER A 100 -10.19 20.09 -6.94
CA SER A 100 -11.00 19.95 -8.18
C SER A 100 -10.47 20.71 -9.39
N SER A 101 -9.39 21.51 -9.24
CA SER A 101 -8.76 22.29 -10.31
C SER A 101 -8.17 21.38 -11.41
N LEU A 102 -7.98 21.90 -12.60
CA LEU A 102 -7.43 21.22 -13.81
C LEU A 102 -8.22 19.98 -14.23
N ASN A 103 -8.54 19.08 -13.32
CA ASN A 103 -9.30 17.85 -13.60
C ASN A 103 -10.12 17.44 -12.38
N ALA A 104 -11.40 17.78 -12.39
CA ALA A 104 -12.32 17.52 -11.28
C ALA A 104 -12.52 16.01 -11.02
N ASN A 105 -12.45 15.16 -12.05
CA ASN A 105 -12.56 13.70 -11.89
C ASN A 105 -11.40 13.13 -11.08
N ILE A 106 -10.19 13.60 -11.33
CA ILE A 106 -9.00 13.18 -10.55
C ILE A 106 -9.13 13.65 -9.10
N GLY A 107 -9.64 14.87 -8.88
CA GLY A 107 -9.95 15.36 -7.53
C GLY A 107 -10.95 14.45 -6.80
N ALA A 108 -12.04 14.12 -7.45
CA ALA A 108 -13.07 13.21 -6.90
C ALA A 108 -12.56 11.80 -6.63
N GLN A 109 -11.77 11.24 -7.55
CA GLN A 109 -11.12 9.92 -7.38
C GLN A 109 -10.15 9.93 -6.20
N GLY A 110 -9.32 10.98 -6.09
CA GLY A 110 -8.40 11.14 -4.96
C GLY A 110 -9.13 11.27 -3.63
N GLY A 111 -10.22 12.03 -3.58
CA GLY A 111 -11.05 12.18 -2.38
C GLY A 111 -11.72 10.87 -1.96
N ALA A 112 -12.24 10.10 -2.91
CA ALA A 112 -12.84 8.79 -2.62
C ALA A 112 -11.80 7.79 -2.08
N LEU A 113 -10.62 7.72 -2.70
CA LEU A 113 -9.52 6.88 -2.22
C LEU A 113 -9.05 7.34 -0.83
N ALA A 114 -8.86 8.64 -0.61
CA ALA A 114 -8.43 9.20 0.67
C ALA A 114 -9.41 8.83 1.80
N ASN A 115 -10.71 8.87 1.55
CA ASN A 115 -11.74 8.49 2.51
C ASN A 115 -11.69 7.00 2.86
N GLU A 116 -11.50 6.11 1.87
CA GLU A 116 -11.39 4.66 2.14
C GLU A 116 -10.13 4.33 2.95
N VAL A 117 -8.98 4.98 2.66
CA VAL A 117 -7.76 4.80 3.43
C VAL A 117 -7.93 5.31 4.86
N LEU A 118 -8.40 6.55 5.03
CA LEU A 118 -8.59 7.14 6.37
C LEU A 118 -9.53 6.31 7.23
N LYS A 119 -10.59 5.76 6.66
CA LYS A 119 -11.53 4.87 7.35
C LYS A 119 -10.83 3.64 7.93
N GLN A 120 -9.88 3.04 7.21
CA GLN A 120 -9.13 1.89 7.71
C GLN A 120 -8.16 2.28 8.84
N LEU A 121 -7.51 3.43 8.73
CA LEU A 121 -6.62 3.95 9.78
C LEU A 121 -7.38 4.26 11.07
N VAL A 122 -8.55 4.89 10.95
CA VAL A 122 -9.44 5.16 12.11
C VAL A 122 -9.93 3.85 12.74
N ALA A 123 -10.19 2.81 11.96
CA ALA A 123 -10.57 1.50 12.48
C ALA A 123 -9.46 0.84 13.31
N LEU A 124 -8.19 1.22 13.15
CA LEU A 124 -7.08 0.81 14.01
C LEU A 124 -7.03 1.56 15.36
N GLY A 125 -7.88 2.60 15.54
CA GLY A 125 -7.93 3.43 16.75
C GLY A 125 -7.23 4.79 16.62
N LEU A 126 -6.66 5.13 15.45
CA LEU A 126 -6.14 6.48 15.20
C LEU A 126 -7.27 7.51 15.23
N ALA A 127 -7.02 8.67 15.80
CA ALA A 127 -7.95 9.78 15.73
C ALA A 127 -8.14 10.22 14.26
N ASN A 128 -9.37 10.58 13.92
CA ASN A 128 -9.70 11.08 12.60
C ASN A 128 -9.36 12.56 12.50
N ASP A 129 -8.23 12.92 11.90
CA ASP A 129 -7.84 14.29 11.62
C ASP A 129 -8.27 14.74 10.20
N GLY A 130 -9.03 13.93 9.48
CA GLY A 130 -9.77 14.26 8.26
C GLY A 130 -9.05 13.98 6.95
N THR A 131 -9.83 14.02 5.86
CA THR A 131 -9.29 14.11 4.49
C THR A 131 -9.26 15.58 4.08
N ARG A 132 -8.19 16.03 3.40
CA ARG A 132 -7.94 17.45 3.14
C ARG A 132 -7.40 17.70 1.74
N ILE A 133 -7.78 18.85 1.20
CA ILE A 133 -7.07 19.49 0.09
C ILE A 133 -6.20 20.60 0.66
N ARG A 134 -5.07 20.90 0.00
CA ARG A 134 -4.25 22.07 0.30
C ARG A 134 -3.87 22.73 -1.00
N ASN A 135 -4.34 23.94 -1.19
CA ASN A 135 -4.02 24.75 -2.36
C ASN A 135 -2.66 25.45 -2.20
N SER A 136 -2.04 25.80 -3.32
CA SER A 136 -0.82 26.60 -3.34
C SER A 136 -1.00 27.89 -2.54
N GLU A 137 -0.08 28.15 -1.62
CA GLU A 137 -0.05 29.37 -0.80
C GLU A 137 0.71 30.51 -1.49
N SER A 138 1.53 30.18 -2.50
CA SER A 138 2.25 31.12 -3.37
C SER A 138 1.40 31.66 -4.53
N GLY A 139 0.18 31.13 -4.71
CA GLY A 139 -0.70 31.50 -5.83
C GLY A 139 -0.36 30.83 -7.14
N ASP A 140 0.45 29.74 -7.13
CA ASP A 140 0.77 28.99 -8.34
C ASP A 140 -0.49 28.41 -8.97
N THR A 141 -0.55 28.44 -10.31
CA THR A 141 -1.68 27.96 -11.09
C THR A 141 -1.30 26.81 -12.02
N TYR A 142 -2.29 26.01 -12.36
CA TYR A 142 -2.23 25.05 -13.47
C TYR A 142 -2.26 25.78 -14.81
N THR A 143 -2.07 25.04 -15.91
CA THR A 143 -2.06 25.58 -17.28
C THR A 143 -3.39 26.21 -17.72
N ASP A 144 -4.48 25.84 -17.06
CA ASP A 144 -5.84 26.41 -17.26
C ASP A 144 -6.10 27.66 -16.40
N GLY A 145 -5.12 28.14 -15.64
CA GLY A 145 -5.21 29.29 -14.74
C GLY A 145 -5.84 28.98 -13.37
N SER A 146 -6.30 27.73 -13.13
CA SER A 146 -6.87 27.33 -11.83
C SER A 146 -5.77 27.10 -10.78
N ILE A 147 -6.11 27.25 -9.48
CA ILE A 147 -5.15 27.14 -8.37
C ILE A 147 -4.54 25.74 -8.28
N CYS A 148 -3.20 25.66 -8.16
CA CYS A 148 -2.47 24.40 -7.99
C CYS A 148 -2.68 23.77 -6.62
N ASP A 149 -2.54 22.44 -6.56
CA ASP A 149 -2.32 21.74 -5.30
C ASP A 149 -0.95 22.15 -4.69
N TYR A 150 -0.89 22.30 -3.39
CA TYR A 150 0.33 22.67 -2.66
C TYR A 150 1.43 21.62 -2.79
N TYR A 151 1.10 20.36 -2.52
CA TYR A 151 2.07 19.26 -2.53
C TYR A 151 2.49 18.89 -3.95
N SER A 152 3.80 18.93 -4.20
CA SER A 152 4.39 18.68 -5.52
C SER A 152 3.97 17.31 -6.08
N VAL A 153 3.99 16.24 -5.27
CA VAL A 153 3.62 14.90 -5.72
C VAL A 153 2.14 14.81 -6.10
N ILE A 154 1.23 15.46 -5.38
CA ILE A 154 -0.20 15.53 -5.72
C ILE A 154 -0.39 16.32 -7.01
N ARG A 155 0.21 17.50 -7.10
CA ARG A 155 0.13 18.39 -8.28
C ARG A 155 0.64 17.69 -9.54
N ASN A 156 1.79 17.03 -9.44
CA ASN A 156 2.42 16.39 -10.59
C ASN A 156 1.71 15.10 -10.99
N SER A 157 1.20 14.30 -10.05
CA SER A 157 0.36 13.14 -10.33
C SER A 157 -0.90 13.53 -11.09
N LYS A 158 -1.56 14.60 -10.68
CA LYS A 158 -2.74 15.14 -11.37
C LYS A 158 -2.41 15.61 -12.79
N LYS A 159 -1.28 16.33 -12.99
CA LYS A 159 -0.78 16.72 -14.32
C LYS A 159 -0.47 15.50 -15.18
N ALA A 160 -0.02 14.40 -14.58
CA ALA A 160 0.27 13.14 -15.27
C ALA A 160 -0.97 12.30 -15.58
N GLY A 161 -2.15 12.68 -15.06
CA GLY A 161 -3.44 12.07 -15.42
C GLY A 161 -3.94 10.99 -14.46
N PHE A 162 -3.39 10.87 -13.25
CA PHE A 162 -3.83 9.93 -12.22
C PHE A 162 -3.91 10.58 -10.84
N PRO A 163 -4.78 10.09 -9.93
CA PRO A 163 -4.88 10.61 -8.58
C PRO A 163 -3.63 10.27 -7.77
N GLY A 164 -3.11 11.26 -7.06
CA GLY A 164 -2.05 11.12 -6.04
C GLY A 164 -2.60 11.52 -4.69
N ILE A 165 -2.37 10.71 -3.66
CA ILE A 165 -2.70 11.03 -2.27
C ILE A 165 -1.43 11.01 -1.40
N ILE A 166 -1.46 11.73 -0.27
CA ILE A 166 -0.46 11.63 0.79
C ILE A 166 -1.16 11.17 2.06
N ILE A 167 -0.69 10.05 2.61
CA ILE A 167 -1.17 9.51 3.88
C ILE A 167 -0.23 9.98 4.97
N GLU A 168 -0.76 10.72 5.93
CA GLU A 168 -0.09 11.10 7.18
C GLU A 168 -0.67 10.24 8.29
N HIS A 169 0.00 9.12 8.62
CA HIS A 169 -0.57 8.07 9.47
C HIS A 169 -0.75 8.48 10.93
N ALA A 170 0.28 9.12 11.49
CA ALA A 170 0.32 9.48 12.90
C ALA A 170 1.30 10.63 13.10
N TYR A 171 1.19 11.37 14.20
CA TYR A 171 2.11 12.45 14.49
C TYR A 171 3.35 11.93 15.23
N ILE A 172 4.52 12.00 14.59
CA ILE A 172 5.81 11.68 15.24
C ILE A 172 6.06 12.62 16.43
N SER A 173 5.59 13.88 16.37
CA SER A 173 5.68 14.87 17.44
C SER A 173 4.72 14.61 18.62
N ASN A 174 3.77 13.69 18.50
CA ASN A 174 2.87 13.27 19.57
C ASN A 174 3.34 11.93 20.17
N GLN A 175 3.68 11.93 21.47
CA GLN A 175 4.21 10.74 22.14
C GLN A 175 3.24 9.55 22.06
N SER A 176 1.94 9.78 22.26
CA SER A 176 0.94 8.69 22.22
C SER A 176 0.85 8.08 20.82
N ASP A 177 0.76 8.89 19.77
CA ASP A 177 0.76 8.42 18.39
C ASP A 177 2.03 7.64 18.06
N ALA A 178 3.18 8.23 18.37
CA ALA A 178 4.48 7.60 18.10
C ALA A 178 4.63 6.24 18.80
N THR A 179 4.30 6.16 20.10
CA THR A 179 4.50 4.91 20.86
C THR A 179 3.49 3.83 20.51
N ASN A 180 2.22 4.20 20.28
CA ASN A 180 1.15 3.22 20.05
C ASN A 180 1.11 2.73 18.60
N TYR A 181 1.35 3.61 17.61
CA TYR A 181 1.15 3.28 16.20
C TYR A 181 2.46 3.16 15.40
N LEU A 182 3.57 3.77 15.87
CA LEU A 182 4.86 3.73 15.18
C LEU A 182 5.91 2.96 16.01
N GLY A 183 5.55 2.51 17.20
CA GLY A 183 6.48 1.99 18.20
C GLY A 183 6.94 0.53 18.00
N SER A 184 6.31 -0.25 17.14
CA SER A 184 6.66 -1.65 16.93
C SER A 184 6.47 -2.08 15.48
N GLU A 185 7.17 -3.15 15.09
CA GLU A 185 7.02 -3.75 13.76
C GLU A 185 5.57 -4.19 13.50
N THR A 186 4.91 -4.75 14.53
CA THR A 186 3.48 -5.12 14.46
C THR A 186 2.57 -3.92 14.22
N ALA A 187 2.85 -2.78 14.83
CA ALA A 187 2.08 -1.56 14.62
C ALA A 187 2.25 -1.04 13.19
N LEU A 188 3.50 -0.97 12.68
CA LEU A 188 3.80 -0.57 11.31
C LEU A 188 3.15 -1.50 10.28
N LYS A 189 3.16 -2.82 10.55
CA LYS A 189 2.47 -3.80 9.69
C LYS A 189 0.96 -3.56 9.64
N LYS A 190 0.33 -3.22 10.78
CA LYS A 190 -1.10 -2.88 10.81
C LYS A 190 -1.41 -1.64 9.97
N LEU A 191 -0.55 -0.60 10.00
CA LEU A 191 -0.72 0.59 9.18
C LEU A 191 -0.63 0.25 7.68
N GLY A 192 0.40 -0.49 7.26
CA GLY A 192 0.55 -0.90 5.87
C GLY A 192 -0.61 -1.78 5.36
N ILE A 193 -1.14 -2.68 6.21
CA ILE A 193 -2.34 -3.46 5.87
C ILE A 193 -3.57 -2.55 5.75
N ALA A 194 -3.73 -1.55 6.61
CA ALA A 194 -4.83 -0.59 6.53
C ALA A 194 -4.79 0.24 5.24
N ASP A 195 -3.61 0.71 4.83
CA ASP A 195 -3.42 1.39 3.55
C ASP A 195 -3.84 0.50 2.38
N ALA A 196 -3.35 -0.74 2.38
CA ALA A 196 -3.70 -1.72 1.36
C ALA A 196 -5.20 -1.98 1.31
N GLN A 197 -5.85 -2.15 2.47
CA GLN A 197 -7.29 -2.38 2.55
C GLN A 197 -8.10 -1.17 2.05
N GLY A 198 -7.66 0.06 2.32
CA GLY A 198 -8.27 1.27 1.75
C GLY A 198 -8.20 1.29 0.23
N ILE A 199 -7.04 0.94 -0.34
CA ILE A 199 -6.84 0.81 -1.79
C ILE A 199 -7.73 -0.31 -2.37
N VAL A 200 -7.75 -1.47 -1.71
CA VAL A 200 -8.59 -2.63 -2.08
C VAL A 200 -10.06 -2.25 -2.14
N ASN A 201 -10.57 -1.58 -1.11
CA ASN A 201 -11.97 -1.17 -1.03
C ASN A 201 -12.32 -0.16 -2.11
N TYR A 202 -11.44 0.83 -2.33
CA TYR A 202 -11.65 1.84 -3.36
C TYR A 202 -11.76 1.24 -4.77
N PHE A 203 -10.91 0.28 -5.10
CA PHE A 203 -10.92 -0.36 -6.42
C PHE A 203 -11.83 -1.60 -6.51
N GLY A 204 -12.46 -2.02 -5.41
CA GLY A 204 -13.26 -3.23 -5.37
C GLY A 204 -12.48 -4.50 -5.71
N LEU A 205 -11.20 -4.56 -5.28
CA LEU A 205 -10.34 -5.70 -5.56
C LEU A 205 -10.80 -6.93 -4.79
N LYS A 206 -10.65 -8.09 -5.40
CA LYS A 206 -10.97 -9.38 -4.78
C LYS A 206 -9.71 -10.21 -4.67
N GLN A 207 -9.51 -10.85 -3.54
CA GLN A 207 -8.53 -11.92 -3.43
C GLN A 207 -8.99 -13.12 -4.26
N GLU A 208 -8.03 -13.93 -4.69
CA GLU A 208 -8.38 -15.22 -5.25
C GLU A 208 -8.94 -16.12 -4.15
N ASP A 209 -10.09 -16.66 -4.45
CA ASP A 209 -10.71 -17.67 -3.59
C ASP A 209 -10.34 -19.06 -4.11
N TYR A 210 -9.41 -19.69 -3.43
CA TYR A 210 -8.96 -21.04 -3.76
C TYR A 210 -9.75 -22.15 -3.04
N HIS A 211 -10.78 -21.81 -2.24
CA HIS A 211 -11.47 -22.80 -1.39
C HIS A 211 -12.05 -23.98 -2.17
N LEU A 212 -12.41 -23.78 -3.45
CA LEU A 212 -12.92 -24.85 -4.32
C LEU A 212 -11.84 -25.83 -4.77
N ILE A 213 -10.57 -25.39 -4.79
CA ILE A 213 -9.46 -26.19 -5.35
C ILE A 213 -8.35 -26.45 -4.33
N PHE A 214 -8.43 -25.86 -3.14
CA PHE A 214 -7.38 -25.96 -2.13
C PHE A 214 -7.95 -26.01 -0.70
N ASP A 215 -7.48 -27.00 0.06
CA ASP A 215 -7.62 -27.14 1.50
C ASP A 215 -6.23 -27.30 2.13
N ALA A 216 -5.88 -26.37 3.01
CA ALA A 216 -4.54 -26.32 3.60
C ALA A 216 -4.23 -27.55 4.45
N SER A 217 -5.22 -28.07 5.20
CA SER A 217 -5.05 -29.25 6.04
C SER A 217 -4.84 -30.50 5.21
N TYR A 218 -5.67 -30.67 4.18
CA TYR A 218 -5.50 -31.75 3.20
C TYR A 218 -4.12 -31.68 2.54
N TYR A 219 -3.75 -30.48 2.06
CA TYR A 219 -2.49 -30.30 1.34
C TYR A 219 -1.26 -30.61 2.20
N LEU A 220 -1.19 -30.10 3.42
CA LEU A 220 -0.09 -30.35 4.36
C LEU A 220 -0.02 -31.78 4.83
N ASN A 221 -1.15 -32.46 4.98
CA ASN A 221 -1.19 -33.87 5.37
C ASN A 221 -0.70 -34.79 4.25
N ASN A 222 -0.94 -34.43 2.99
CA ASN A 222 -0.53 -35.18 1.82
C ASN A 222 0.83 -34.77 1.24
N ASN A 223 1.43 -33.69 1.76
CA ASN A 223 2.73 -33.17 1.32
C ASN A 223 3.63 -32.85 2.54
N PRO A 224 4.18 -33.88 3.23
CA PRO A 224 5.03 -33.69 4.41
C PRO A 224 6.30 -32.86 4.13
N ASP A 225 6.81 -32.91 2.91
CA ASP A 225 7.95 -32.13 2.44
C ASP A 225 7.65 -30.63 2.48
N VAL A 226 6.43 -30.23 2.10
CA VAL A 226 5.98 -28.82 2.18
C VAL A 226 5.89 -28.38 3.64
N LYS A 227 5.28 -29.20 4.48
CA LYS A 227 5.14 -28.93 5.90
C LYS A 227 6.50 -28.72 6.58
N ASN A 228 7.52 -29.51 6.20
CA ASN A 228 8.84 -29.46 6.81
C ASN A 228 9.71 -28.31 6.26
N ASN A 229 9.59 -27.97 4.98
CA ASN A 229 10.50 -27.03 4.31
C ASN A 229 9.89 -25.63 4.13
N TRP A 230 8.56 -25.50 4.07
CA TRP A 230 7.85 -24.24 3.82
C TRP A 230 7.09 -23.71 5.04
N GLY A 231 6.76 -24.57 5.97
CA GLY A 231 6.02 -24.23 7.19
C GLY A 231 4.67 -24.92 7.30
N ASN A 232 4.11 -24.86 8.51
CA ASN A 232 2.90 -25.58 8.91
C ASN A 232 1.69 -24.62 9.06
N THR A 233 1.60 -23.60 8.21
CA THR A 233 0.48 -22.66 8.20
C THR A 233 -0.32 -22.77 6.93
N ALA A 234 -1.61 -22.42 6.99
CA ALA A 234 -2.48 -22.41 5.80
C ALA A 234 -1.93 -21.48 4.70
N GLU A 235 -1.37 -20.34 5.10
CA GLU A 235 -0.76 -19.36 4.18
C GLU A 235 0.45 -19.95 3.46
N ALA A 236 1.39 -20.57 4.19
CA ALA A 236 2.58 -21.21 3.60
C ALA A 236 2.20 -22.34 2.63
N ALA A 237 1.22 -23.16 3.02
CA ALA A 237 0.69 -24.24 2.20
C ALA A 237 0.08 -23.71 0.88
N LEU A 238 -0.75 -22.66 0.96
CA LEU A 238 -1.36 -22.04 -0.21
C LEU A 238 -0.31 -21.40 -1.14
N GLN A 239 0.66 -20.70 -0.58
CA GLN A 239 1.75 -20.10 -1.36
C GLN A 239 2.58 -21.16 -2.09
N HIS A 240 2.89 -22.28 -1.43
CA HIS A 240 3.56 -23.41 -2.10
C HIS A 240 2.69 -23.97 -3.22
N PHE A 241 1.38 -24.25 -2.95
CA PHE A 241 0.47 -24.81 -3.94
C PHE A 241 0.39 -23.94 -5.19
N ILE A 242 0.22 -22.64 -5.03
CA ILE A 242 0.13 -21.68 -6.15
C ILE A 242 1.45 -21.63 -6.93
N LYS A 243 2.58 -21.57 -6.24
CA LYS A 243 3.88 -21.31 -6.86
C LYS A 243 4.51 -22.55 -7.50
N TYR A 244 4.30 -23.72 -6.90
CA TYR A 244 4.95 -24.96 -7.30
C TYR A 244 3.96 -26.14 -7.42
N GLY A 245 3.06 -26.29 -6.44
CA GLY A 245 2.22 -27.47 -6.30
C GLY A 245 1.35 -27.75 -7.51
N MET A 246 0.78 -26.71 -8.14
CA MET A 246 0.00 -26.87 -9.37
C MET A 246 0.88 -27.34 -10.54
N ALA A 247 2.07 -26.79 -10.70
CA ALA A 247 3.01 -27.22 -11.74
C ALA A 247 3.55 -28.65 -11.50
N GLU A 248 3.71 -29.02 -10.23
CA GLU A 248 4.11 -30.37 -9.80
C GLU A 248 2.96 -31.39 -9.86
N GLY A 249 1.74 -30.96 -10.18
CA GLY A 249 0.56 -31.83 -10.23
C GLY A 249 0.02 -32.27 -8.86
N ARG A 250 0.39 -31.56 -7.77
CA ARG A 250 -0.08 -31.89 -6.43
C ARG A 250 -1.55 -31.53 -6.27
N ARG A 251 -2.32 -32.42 -5.64
CA ARG A 251 -3.72 -32.14 -5.34
C ARG A 251 -3.84 -31.06 -4.26
N GLY A 252 -4.61 -30.03 -4.54
CA GLY A 252 -4.88 -28.96 -3.59
C GLY A 252 -5.90 -29.33 -2.51
N ASN A 253 -6.84 -30.22 -2.84
CA ASN A 253 -7.83 -30.79 -1.92
C ASN A 253 -8.24 -32.20 -2.39
N GLU A 254 -9.20 -32.82 -1.69
CA GLU A 254 -9.67 -34.19 -1.99
C GLU A 254 -10.36 -34.30 -3.35
N ILE A 255 -11.00 -33.24 -3.83
CA ILE A 255 -11.84 -33.25 -5.03
C ILE A 255 -11.08 -32.77 -6.27
N PHE A 256 -10.25 -31.74 -6.13
CA PHE A 256 -9.56 -31.10 -7.25
C PHE A 256 -8.26 -31.79 -7.60
N ASP A 257 -8.23 -32.40 -8.80
CA ASP A 257 -7.06 -33.00 -9.39
C ASP A 257 -6.49 -32.15 -10.52
N VAL A 258 -5.30 -31.62 -10.32
CA VAL A 258 -4.62 -30.71 -11.26
C VAL A 258 -4.34 -31.40 -12.60
N HIS A 259 -3.93 -32.68 -12.57
CA HIS A 259 -3.67 -33.44 -13.80
C HIS A 259 -4.95 -33.64 -14.60
N PHE A 260 -6.01 -34.14 -13.94
CA PHE A 260 -7.31 -34.29 -14.58
C PHE A 260 -7.82 -32.97 -15.18
N TYR A 261 -7.70 -31.89 -14.46
CA TYR A 261 -8.15 -30.58 -14.93
C TYR A 261 -7.34 -30.10 -16.14
N LYS A 262 -6.00 -30.25 -16.10
CA LYS A 262 -5.10 -29.88 -17.20
C LYS A 262 -5.33 -30.74 -18.45
N ASP A 263 -5.50 -32.03 -18.30
CA ASP A 263 -5.71 -32.96 -19.41
C ASP A 263 -7.03 -32.73 -20.15
N ASN A 264 -8.04 -32.20 -19.44
CA ASN A 264 -9.37 -31.89 -20.01
C ASN A 264 -9.55 -30.45 -20.45
N ASN A 265 -8.52 -29.58 -20.31
CA ASN A 265 -8.56 -28.17 -20.73
C ASN A 265 -7.32 -27.81 -21.55
N ILE A 266 -7.43 -28.06 -22.87
CA ILE A 266 -6.31 -27.96 -23.83
C ILE A 266 -5.70 -26.55 -23.87
N ASP A 267 -6.48 -25.50 -23.66
CA ASP A 267 -6.04 -24.11 -23.60
C ASP A 267 -5.06 -23.84 -22.45
N LEU A 268 -5.09 -24.68 -21.41
CA LEU A 268 -4.20 -24.57 -20.24
C LEU A 268 -2.94 -25.45 -20.35
N GLN A 269 -2.90 -26.42 -21.27
CA GLN A 269 -1.73 -27.30 -21.43
C GLN A 269 -0.44 -26.58 -21.80
N ASN A 270 -0.56 -25.39 -22.43
CA ASN A 270 0.56 -24.54 -22.81
C ASN A 270 0.84 -23.39 -21.83
N ALA A 271 0.06 -23.24 -20.78
CA ALA A 271 0.16 -22.14 -19.83
C ALA A 271 0.94 -22.51 -18.54
N PHE A 272 1.25 -23.80 -18.34
CA PHE A 272 1.95 -24.32 -17.16
C PHE A 272 3.09 -25.26 -17.52
#